data_128034e6408983ce095425ad301d1684
#
_entry.id   128034e6408983ce095425ad301d1684
#
_cell.length_a   1.000
_cell.length_b   1.000
_cell.length_c   1.000
_cell.angle_alpha   90.00
_cell.angle_beta   90.00
_cell.angle_gamma   90.00
#
_symmetry.space_group_name_H-M   'P 1'
#
loop_
_entity.id
_entity.type
_entity.pdbx_description
1 polymer ?
#
loop_
_entity_poly.entity_id
_entity_poly.type
_entity_poly.pdbx_seq_one_letter_code
_entity_poly.pdbx_strand_id
1 'polypeptide(L)'
;MVCLSLFAFSESFIRQGLDIRYIKVESSFQCSKDKILEIIRSPGNLEQFHPYCHSNIALKWPGDGSVDEITYLNGLKYTREFFNWNDDGYDLKIGARKRDTIVNWRVYEVDKRTIFSIQVNPKLPYKNAVVSWFAWNLFIRKQLQKYLDNVMRGFEYFYEHRTQVKPNQFGKHSWYS
;
A
#
# COMPACT_ATOMS: atom_id res chain seq x y z
N MET A 1 37.47 -16.90 30.43
CA MET A 1 37.73 -15.77 29.53
C MET A 1 36.83 -15.92 28.30
N VAL A 2 35.54 -15.84 28.48
CA VAL A 2 34.51 -15.84 27.41
C VAL A 2 33.33 -15.04 27.96
N CYS A 3 33.32 -13.71 27.81
CA CYS A 3 32.14 -12.88 28.09
C CYS A 3 32.32 -11.43 27.59
N LEU A 4 32.67 -11.28 26.32
CA LEU A 4 32.81 -9.93 25.71
C LEU A 4 32.24 -9.81 24.29
N SER A 5 31.58 -10.83 23.74
CA SER A 5 31.09 -10.78 22.36
C SER A 5 29.57 -10.61 22.22
N LEU A 6 28.80 -10.60 23.32
CA LEU A 6 27.33 -10.47 23.28
C LEU A 6 26.81 -9.02 23.40
N PHE A 7 27.67 -8.09 23.84
CA PHE A 7 27.28 -6.66 23.98
C PHE A 7 27.44 -5.84 22.69
N ALA A 8 28.29 -6.26 21.77
CA ALA A 8 28.52 -5.51 20.52
C ALA A 8 27.42 -5.67 19.48
N PHE A 9 26.61 -6.74 19.56
CA PHE A 9 25.50 -6.98 18.62
C PHE A 9 24.23 -6.19 18.96
N SER A 10 24.07 -5.74 20.20
CA SER A 10 22.87 -5.00 20.62
C SER A 10 22.97 -3.49 20.32
N GLU A 11 24.18 -2.92 20.28
CA GLU A 11 24.35 -1.49 20.04
C GLU A 11 24.29 -1.09 18.55
N SER A 12 24.57 -2.01 17.62
CA SER A 12 24.41 -1.73 16.19
C SER A 12 22.94 -1.73 15.75
N PHE A 13 22.07 -2.46 16.45
CA PHE A 13 20.62 -2.47 16.21
C PHE A 13 19.89 -1.22 16.73
N ILE A 14 20.45 -0.56 17.75
CA ILE A 14 19.87 0.64 18.38
C ILE A 14 20.20 1.93 17.63
N ARG A 15 21.25 1.94 16.79
CA ARG A 15 21.66 3.13 16.01
C ARG A 15 21.03 3.28 14.64
N GLN A 16 20.33 2.27 14.12
CA GLN A 16 19.37 2.44 13.05
C GLN A 16 17.95 2.49 13.64
N GLY A 17 17.64 3.55 14.35
CA GLY A 17 16.28 3.97 14.62
C GLY A 17 15.62 4.28 13.26
N LEU A 18 15.32 3.25 12.49
CA LEU A 18 14.43 3.33 11.34
C LEU A 18 13.11 3.83 11.90
N ASP A 19 12.83 5.10 11.65
CA ASP A 19 11.52 5.71 11.85
C ASP A 19 10.52 5.00 10.92
N ILE A 20 10.17 3.75 11.28
CA ILE A 20 9.31 2.86 10.50
C ILE A 20 7.88 3.36 10.65
N ARG A 21 7.57 4.42 9.91
CA ARG A 21 6.21 4.93 9.78
C ARG A 21 5.51 4.17 8.69
N TYR A 22 4.54 3.39 9.07
CA TYR A 22 3.69 2.71 8.11
C TYR A 22 2.24 2.70 8.57
N ILE A 23 1.35 2.50 7.62
CA ILE A 23 -0.04 2.10 7.84
C ILE A 23 -0.24 0.76 7.15
N LYS A 24 -0.87 -0.16 7.84
CA LYS A 24 -1.23 -1.48 7.33
C LYS A 24 -2.73 -1.69 7.51
N VAL A 25 -3.39 -2.18 6.48
CA VAL A 25 -4.78 -2.65 6.51
C VAL A 25 -4.83 -4.07 5.98
N GLU A 26 -5.74 -4.87 6.53
CA GLU A 26 -5.91 -6.27 6.17
C GLU A 26 -7.38 -6.63 6.11
N SER A 27 -7.72 -7.54 5.22
CA SER A 27 -9.04 -8.17 5.20
C SER A 27 -8.92 -9.66 4.91
N SER A 28 -9.90 -10.44 5.38
CA SER A 28 -9.90 -11.89 5.28
C SER A 28 -11.04 -12.40 4.41
N PHE A 29 -10.72 -13.34 3.50
CA PHE A 29 -11.63 -13.86 2.48
C PHE A 29 -11.77 -15.38 2.57
N GLN A 30 -12.95 -15.90 2.23
CA GLN A 30 -13.19 -17.35 2.10
C GLN A 30 -12.99 -17.76 0.65
N CYS A 31 -11.75 -17.74 0.17
CA CYS A 31 -11.39 -18.16 -1.18
C CYS A 31 -9.93 -18.63 -1.21
N SER A 32 -9.47 -19.15 -2.34
CA SER A 32 -8.06 -19.44 -2.55
C SER A 32 -7.25 -18.15 -2.69
N LYS A 33 -5.99 -18.18 -2.32
CA LYS A 33 -5.01 -17.14 -2.50
C LYS A 33 -4.93 -16.65 -3.96
N ASP A 34 -4.95 -17.59 -4.90
CA ASP A 34 -4.86 -17.30 -6.33
C ASP A 34 -5.97 -16.37 -6.82
N LYS A 35 -7.17 -16.50 -6.25
CA LYS A 35 -8.31 -15.63 -6.63
C LYS A 35 -8.08 -14.16 -6.24
N ILE A 36 -7.47 -13.90 -5.10
CA ILE A 36 -7.09 -12.55 -4.69
C ILE A 36 -5.92 -12.04 -5.54
N LEU A 37 -4.91 -12.90 -5.78
CA LEU A 37 -3.77 -12.57 -6.64
C LEU A 37 -4.21 -12.24 -8.07
N GLU A 38 -5.17 -12.94 -8.64
CA GLU A 38 -5.74 -12.66 -9.95
C GLU A 38 -6.33 -11.24 -10.00
N ILE A 39 -7.10 -10.84 -9.01
CA ILE A 39 -7.70 -9.49 -8.94
C ILE A 39 -6.62 -8.43 -8.85
N ILE A 40 -5.69 -8.55 -7.91
CA ILE A 40 -4.68 -7.52 -7.67
C ILE A 40 -3.61 -7.46 -8.76
N ARG A 41 -3.48 -8.50 -9.59
CA ARG A 41 -2.53 -8.60 -10.70
C ARG A 41 -3.15 -8.31 -12.07
N SER A 42 -4.43 -8.04 -12.14
CA SER A 42 -5.07 -7.62 -13.40
C SER A 42 -4.62 -6.20 -13.78
N PRO A 43 -4.27 -5.95 -15.05
CA PRO A 43 -3.94 -4.60 -15.50
C PRO A 43 -5.16 -3.67 -15.33
N GLY A 44 -4.94 -2.44 -14.85
CA GLY A 44 -6.04 -1.49 -14.61
C GLY A 44 -6.95 -1.85 -13.42
N ASN A 45 -6.51 -2.74 -12.54
CA ASN A 45 -7.31 -3.30 -11.46
C ASN A 45 -7.91 -2.25 -10.51
N LEU A 46 -7.25 -1.11 -10.32
CA LEU A 46 -7.75 -0.06 -9.43
C LEU A 46 -9.07 0.55 -9.90
N GLU A 47 -9.36 0.52 -11.19
CA GLU A 47 -10.65 1.02 -11.71
C GLU A 47 -11.84 0.20 -11.18
N GLN A 48 -11.61 -1.06 -10.79
CA GLN A 48 -12.67 -1.94 -10.32
C GLN A 48 -13.04 -1.67 -8.85
N PHE A 49 -12.05 -1.41 -8.00
CA PHE A 49 -12.30 -1.39 -6.56
C PHE A 49 -11.80 -0.15 -5.82
N HIS A 50 -11.00 0.72 -6.44
CA HIS A 50 -10.40 1.85 -5.73
C HIS A 50 -11.32 3.08 -5.77
N PRO A 51 -11.92 3.53 -4.65
CA PRO A 51 -12.99 4.54 -4.65
C PRO A 51 -12.53 5.95 -5.06
N TYR A 52 -11.23 6.18 -5.18
CA TYR A 52 -10.64 7.46 -5.59
C TYR A 52 -9.94 7.39 -6.94
N CYS A 53 -9.98 6.24 -7.62
CA CYS A 53 -9.40 6.06 -8.94
C CYS A 53 -10.35 6.62 -10.01
N HIS A 54 -9.83 7.51 -10.87
CA HIS A 54 -10.49 7.94 -12.08
C HIS A 54 -10.11 7.03 -13.24
N SER A 55 -8.80 6.73 -13.37
CA SER A 55 -8.27 5.79 -14.36
C SER A 55 -7.00 5.11 -13.87
N ASN A 56 -6.74 3.89 -14.32
CA ASN A 56 -5.52 3.16 -14.05
C ASN A 56 -5.01 2.47 -15.32
N ILE A 57 -3.95 3.00 -15.91
CA ILE A 57 -3.43 2.59 -17.21
C ILE A 57 -2.14 1.80 -17.02
N ALA A 58 -2.13 0.51 -17.39
CA ALA A 58 -0.93 -0.30 -17.43
C ALA A 58 -0.06 0.12 -18.63
N LEU A 59 1.16 0.59 -18.36
CA LEU A 59 2.15 0.99 -19.37
C LEU A 59 3.08 -0.16 -19.74
N LYS A 60 3.47 -0.97 -18.75
CA LYS A 60 4.27 -2.19 -18.91
C LYS A 60 3.74 -3.22 -17.90
N TRP A 61 3.37 -4.40 -18.38
CA TRP A 61 2.70 -5.42 -17.57
C TRP A 61 2.83 -6.84 -18.15
N PRO A 62 2.85 -7.96 -17.39
CA PRO A 62 2.95 -8.06 -15.92
C PRO A 62 4.39 -8.35 -15.46
N GLY A 63 4.58 -8.47 -14.14
CA GLY A 63 5.80 -8.99 -13.49
C GLY A 63 6.70 -7.90 -12.92
N ASP A 64 7.92 -8.28 -12.54
CA ASP A 64 8.93 -7.34 -12.07
C ASP A 64 9.25 -6.29 -13.13
N GLY A 65 9.34 -5.03 -12.67
CA GLY A 65 9.52 -3.88 -13.55
C GLY A 65 8.25 -3.48 -14.31
N SER A 66 7.08 -3.98 -13.92
CA SER A 66 5.80 -3.44 -14.38
C SER A 66 5.66 -1.98 -14.00
N VAL A 67 4.95 -1.22 -14.82
CA VAL A 67 4.68 0.20 -14.62
C VAL A 67 3.23 0.48 -14.98
N ASP A 68 2.53 1.20 -14.13
CA ASP A 68 1.24 1.78 -14.46
C ASP A 68 1.11 3.23 -13.96
N GLU A 69 0.07 3.90 -14.42
CA GLU A 69 -0.30 5.24 -13.99
C GLU A 69 -1.71 5.22 -13.40
N ILE A 70 -1.86 5.75 -12.18
CA ILE A 70 -3.15 6.04 -11.59
C ILE A 70 -3.45 7.54 -11.70
N THR A 71 -4.63 7.88 -12.19
CA THR A 71 -5.20 9.23 -12.11
C THR A 71 -6.30 9.21 -11.04
N TYR A 72 -6.17 10.07 -10.04
CA TYR A 72 -7.16 10.22 -8.98
C TYR A 72 -8.34 11.11 -9.42
N LEU A 73 -9.44 11.11 -8.65
CA LEU A 73 -10.66 11.87 -8.98
C LEU A 73 -10.41 13.38 -9.05
N ASN A 74 -9.44 13.91 -8.30
CA ASN A 74 -9.03 15.32 -8.37
C ASN A 74 -8.02 15.65 -9.49
N GLY A 75 -7.73 14.69 -10.37
CA GLY A 75 -6.80 14.85 -11.50
C GLY A 75 -5.33 14.63 -11.15
N LEU A 76 -4.97 14.33 -9.89
CA LEU A 76 -3.60 14.03 -9.50
C LEU A 76 -3.17 12.70 -10.12
N LYS A 77 -1.97 12.69 -10.75
CA LYS A 77 -1.42 11.50 -11.40
C LYS A 77 -0.21 10.98 -10.66
N TYR A 78 -0.20 9.69 -10.38
CA TYR A 78 0.93 8.97 -9.81
C TYR A 78 1.33 7.82 -10.71
N THR A 79 2.66 7.62 -10.86
CA THR A 79 3.21 6.41 -11.47
C THR A 79 3.50 5.39 -10.37
N ARG A 80 3.21 4.12 -10.65
CA ARG A 80 3.55 2.98 -9.81
C ARG A 80 4.57 2.10 -10.55
N GLU A 81 5.69 1.78 -9.92
CA GLU A 81 6.73 0.86 -10.42
C GLU A 81 6.76 -0.36 -9.52
N PHE A 82 6.56 -1.54 -10.09
CA PHE A 82 6.42 -2.81 -9.38
C PHE A 82 7.74 -3.56 -9.32
N PHE A 83 8.00 -4.19 -8.17
CA PHE A 83 9.16 -5.03 -7.92
C PHE A 83 8.83 -6.10 -6.87
N ASN A 84 9.74 -7.06 -6.65
CA ASN A 84 9.49 -8.20 -5.76
C ASN A 84 8.17 -8.92 -6.07
N TRP A 85 7.87 -9.09 -7.34
CA TRP A 85 6.68 -9.82 -7.80
C TRP A 85 6.88 -11.31 -7.60
N ASN A 86 6.17 -11.90 -6.65
CA ASN A 86 6.34 -13.29 -6.22
C ASN A 86 4.98 -13.91 -5.85
N ASP A 87 4.97 -15.19 -5.45
CA ASP A 87 3.74 -15.94 -5.18
C ASP A 87 2.86 -15.34 -4.08
N ASP A 88 3.39 -14.44 -3.24
CA ASP A 88 2.66 -13.78 -2.16
C ASP A 88 2.17 -12.37 -2.51
N GLY A 89 2.51 -11.84 -3.68
CA GLY A 89 2.11 -10.49 -4.08
C GLY A 89 3.21 -9.72 -4.79
N TYR A 90 3.35 -8.44 -4.45
CA TYR A 90 4.35 -7.53 -5.02
C TYR A 90 4.60 -6.32 -4.11
N ASP A 91 5.71 -5.64 -4.35
CA ASP A 91 6.01 -4.32 -3.84
C ASP A 91 5.91 -3.29 -4.97
N LEU A 92 5.64 -2.04 -4.62
CA LEU A 92 5.68 -0.96 -5.59
C LEU A 92 6.19 0.34 -4.98
N LYS A 93 6.82 1.15 -5.82
CA LYS A 93 7.14 2.56 -5.56
C LYS A 93 6.07 3.42 -6.18
N ILE A 94 5.54 4.40 -5.45
CA ILE A 94 4.49 5.27 -5.95
C ILE A 94 4.82 6.75 -5.70
N GLY A 95 4.45 7.61 -6.64
CA GLY A 95 4.56 9.05 -6.52
C GLY A 95 4.42 9.78 -7.85
N ALA A 96 4.33 11.13 -7.80
CA ALA A 96 4.22 11.98 -8.99
C ALA A 96 5.59 12.15 -9.69
N ARG A 97 6.56 12.81 -9.02
CA ARG A 97 7.90 13.06 -9.57
C ARG A 97 8.96 12.18 -8.92
N LYS A 98 8.90 12.03 -7.59
CA LYS A 98 9.74 11.11 -6.81
C LYS A 98 8.87 9.97 -6.32
N ARG A 99 9.22 8.75 -6.70
CA ARG A 99 8.53 7.54 -6.30
C ARG A 99 9.21 6.99 -5.05
N ASP A 100 9.01 7.69 -3.95
CA ASP A 100 9.71 7.42 -2.69
C ASP A 100 8.83 6.68 -1.66
N THR A 101 7.52 6.62 -1.89
CA THR A 101 6.61 5.85 -1.05
C THR A 101 6.63 4.39 -1.50
N ILE A 102 6.92 3.49 -0.55
CA ILE A 102 6.88 2.04 -0.77
C ILE A 102 5.53 1.52 -0.32
N VAL A 103 4.93 0.70 -1.16
CA VAL A 103 3.69 -0.01 -0.83
C VAL A 103 3.90 -1.49 -1.03
N ASN A 104 3.51 -2.29 -0.05
CA ASN A 104 3.59 -3.74 -0.09
C ASN A 104 2.17 -4.31 -0.16
N TRP A 105 1.91 -5.16 -1.14
CA TRP A 105 0.69 -5.91 -1.29
C TRP A 105 1.00 -7.38 -1.07
N ARG A 106 0.35 -8.00 -0.09
CA ARG A 106 0.61 -9.40 0.27
C ARG A 106 -0.70 -10.17 0.39
N VAL A 107 -0.66 -11.41 -0.06
CA VAL A 107 -1.75 -12.37 0.06
C VAL A 107 -1.19 -13.64 0.69
N TYR A 108 -1.71 -14.05 1.82
CA TYR A 108 -1.26 -15.21 2.56
C TYR A 108 -2.43 -15.93 3.23
N GLU A 109 -2.22 -17.13 3.69
CA GLU A 109 -3.27 -17.95 4.32
C GLU A 109 -3.02 -18.09 5.82
N VAL A 110 -4.09 -17.90 6.60
CA VAL A 110 -4.13 -18.13 8.06
C VAL A 110 -5.44 -18.81 8.39
N ASP A 111 -5.38 -19.93 9.10
CA ASP A 111 -6.55 -20.68 9.59
C ASP A 111 -7.61 -20.93 8.50
N LYS A 112 -7.16 -21.37 7.32
CA LYS A 112 -8.00 -21.66 6.13
C LYS A 112 -8.71 -20.44 5.55
N ARG A 113 -8.25 -19.23 5.87
CA ARG A 113 -8.73 -17.98 5.27
C ARG A 113 -7.59 -17.31 4.53
N THR A 114 -7.91 -16.72 3.41
CA THR A 114 -6.97 -15.90 2.66
C THR A 114 -7.00 -14.48 3.20
N ILE A 115 -5.83 -13.97 3.60
CA ILE A 115 -5.64 -12.59 4.07
C ILE A 115 -5.04 -11.78 2.95
N PHE A 116 -5.67 -10.65 2.62
CA PHE A 116 -5.10 -9.62 1.76
C PHE A 116 -4.66 -8.43 2.61
N SER A 117 -3.42 -8.02 2.44
CA SER A 117 -2.77 -6.96 3.21
C SER A 117 -2.20 -5.89 2.31
N ILE A 118 -2.43 -4.63 2.65
CA ILE A 118 -1.80 -3.46 2.02
C ILE A 118 -1.06 -2.69 3.11
N GLN A 119 0.26 -2.52 2.94
CA GLN A 119 1.08 -1.70 3.82
C GLN A 119 1.70 -0.56 3.02
N VAL A 120 1.58 0.65 3.52
CA VAL A 120 2.18 1.85 2.94
C VAL A 120 3.22 2.43 3.87
N ASN A 121 4.43 2.60 3.37
CA ASN A 121 5.58 3.19 4.06
C ASN A 121 5.88 4.56 3.40
N PRO A 122 5.26 5.65 3.85
CA PRO A 122 5.42 6.95 3.21
C PRO A 122 6.77 7.56 3.54
N LYS A 123 7.43 8.12 2.54
CA LYS A 123 8.57 9.00 2.77
C LYS A 123 8.07 10.42 2.97
N LEU A 124 8.25 10.93 4.18
CA LEU A 124 7.82 12.28 4.51
C LEU A 124 8.82 13.33 3.98
N PRO A 125 8.34 14.49 3.49
CA PRO A 125 9.20 15.51 2.89
C PRO A 125 9.97 16.35 3.92
N TYR A 126 9.75 16.12 5.20
CA TYR A 126 10.31 16.92 6.29
C TYR A 126 11.70 16.44 6.70
N LYS A 127 12.71 17.31 6.58
CA LYS A 127 14.08 17.01 7.02
C LYS A 127 14.24 17.06 8.56
N ASN A 128 13.45 17.90 9.24
CA ASN A 128 13.48 18.01 10.70
C ASN A 128 12.65 16.88 11.32
N ALA A 129 13.27 16.09 12.20
CA ALA A 129 12.63 14.93 12.83
C ALA A 129 11.42 15.31 13.71
N VAL A 130 11.48 16.46 14.41
CA VAL A 130 10.39 16.93 15.27
C VAL A 130 9.18 17.34 14.43
N VAL A 131 9.40 18.14 13.37
CA VAL A 131 8.34 18.53 12.42
C VAL A 131 7.73 17.30 11.77
N SER A 132 8.58 16.36 11.36
CA SER A 132 8.16 15.09 10.75
C SER A 132 7.30 14.25 11.72
N TRP A 133 7.68 14.20 13.00
CA TRP A 133 6.93 13.49 14.04
C TRP A 133 5.53 14.12 14.26
N PHE A 134 5.45 15.44 14.39
CA PHE A 134 4.17 16.14 14.54
C PHE A 134 3.28 15.98 13.31
N ALA A 135 3.81 16.18 12.10
CA ALA A 135 3.06 16.02 10.86
C ALA A 135 2.48 14.60 10.73
N TRP A 136 3.28 13.59 11.06
CA TRP A 136 2.85 12.19 11.04
C TRP A 136 1.73 11.93 12.05
N ASN A 137 1.94 12.24 13.32
CA ASN A 137 1.03 11.84 14.40
C ASN A 137 -0.28 12.65 14.41
N LEU A 138 -0.22 13.93 14.06
CA LEU A 138 -1.40 14.78 14.14
C LEU A 138 -2.26 14.72 12.86
N PHE A 139 -1.65 14.50 11.70
CA PHE A 139 -2.36 14.64 10.43
C PHE A 139 -2.18 13.47 9.47
N ILE A 140 -0.94 13.18 9.03
CA ILE A 140 -0.69 12.26 7.89
C ILE A 140 -1.19 10.85 8.20
N ARG A 141 -0.89 10.33 9.39
CA ARG A 141 -1.30 8.99 9.81
C ARG A 141 -2.81 8.79 9.71
N LYS A 142 -3.60 9.75 10.19
CA LYS A 142 -5.08 9.66 10.18
C LYS A 142 -5.62 9.69 8.74
N GLN A 143 -5.07 10.57 7.91
CA GLN A 143 -5.50 10.66 6.51
C GLN A 143 -5.12 9.40 5.73
N LEU A 144 -3.90 8.91 5.89
CA LEU A 144 -3.45 7.71 5.22
C LEU A 144 -4.22 6.46 5.69
N GLN A 145 -4.54 6.36 6.99
CA GLN A 145 -5.39 5.30 7.52
C GLN A 145 -6.77 5.34 6.85
N LYS A 146 -7.45 6.48 6.88
CA LYS A 146 -8.76 6.66 6.22
C LYS A 146 -8.73 6.30 4.75
N TYR A 147 -7.65 6.68 4.05
CA TYR A 147 -7.46 6.34 2.64
C TYR A 147 -7.41 4.83 2.44
N LEU A 148 -6.54 4.13 3.17
CA LEU A 148 -6.35 2.69 3.04
C LEU A 148 -7.59 1.90 3.49
N ASP A 149 -8.26 2.32 4.55
CA ASP A 149 -9.52 1.71 5.01
C ASP A 149 -10.57 1.74 3.89
N ASN A 150 -10.70 2.87 3.20
CA ASN A 150 -11.66 2.99 2.10
C ASN A 150 -11.24 2.21 0.84
N VAL A 151 -9.92 2.10 0.57
CA VAL A 151 -9.41 1.24 -0.52
C VAL A 151 -9.72 -0.22 -0.21
N MET A 152 -9.49 -0.67 1.03
CA MET A 152 -9.79 -2.06 1.44
C MET A 152 -11.29 -2.35 1.39
N ARG A 153 -12.14 -1.43 1.89
CA ARG A 153 -13.60 -1.54 1.76
C ARG A 153 -14.06 -1.62 0.30
N GLY A 154 -13.38 -0.89 -0.57
CA GLY A 154 -13.64 -0.96 -2.01
C GLY A 154 -13.29 -2.33 -2.59
N PHE A 155 -12.16 -2.89 -2.18
CA PHE A 155 -11.76 -4.23 -2.57
C PHE A 155 -12.75 -5.29 -2.07
N GLU A 156 -13.17 -5.23 -0.79
CA GLU A 156 -14.18 -6.11 -0.19
C GLU A 156 -15.49 -6.03 -0.98
N TYR A 157 -15.98 -4.83 -1.22
CA TYR A 157 -17.22 -4.60 -1.99
C TYR A 157 -17.14 -5.21 -3.39
N PHE A 158 -16.06 -4.95 -4.13
CA PHE A 158 -15.87 -5.52 -5.46
C PHE A 158 -15.77 -7.05 -5.41
N TYR A 159 -15.04 -7.58 -4.42
CA TYR A 159 -14.92 -9.02 -4.25
C TYR A 159 -16.27 -9.70 -4.00
N GLU A 160 -17.12 -9.13 -3.16
CA GLU A 160 -18.43 -9.69 -2.79
C GLU A 160 -19.48 -9.53 -3.91
N HIS A 161 -19.55 -8.34 -4.50
CA HIS A 161 -20.65 -7.99 -5.42
C HIS A 161 -20.30 -8.11 -6.90
N ARG A 162 -19.02 -8.28 -7.23
CA ARG A 162 -18.52 -8.27 -8.63
C ARG A 162 -18.94 -7.03 -9.42
N THR A 163 -19.13 -5.93 -8.74
CA THR A 163 -19.57 -4.65 -9.29
C THR A 163 -18.53 -3.58 -8.98
N GLN A 164 -18.21 -2.77 -9.98
CA GLN A 164 -17.28 -1.67 -9.87
C GLN A 164 -17.68 -0.70 -8.74
N VAL A 165 -16.70 -0.29 -7.94
CA VAL A 165 -16.89 0.70 -6.88
C VAL A 165 -17.09 2.09 -7.50
N LYS A 166 -18.12 2.80 -7.03
CA LYS A 166 -18.43 4.16 -7.51
C LYS A 166 -17.43 5.18 -6.93
N PRO A 167 -17.15 6.28 -7.65
CA PRO A 167 -16.37 7.38 -7.12
C PRO A 167 -16.87 7.87 -5.75
N ASN A 168 -15.96 7.93 -4.76
CA ASN A 168 -16.26 8.35 -3.39
C ASN A 168 -17.32 7.51 -2.67
N GLN A 169 -17.56 6.26 -3.05
CA GLN A 169 -18.62 5.40 -2.48
C GLN A 169 -18.57 5.30 -0.95
N PHE A 170 -17.37 5.36 -0.37
CA PHE A 170 -17.16 5.28 1.10
C PHE A 170 -16.82 6.65 1.72
N GLY A 171 -17.18 7.73 1.01
CA GLY A 171 -16.94 9.11 1.44
C GLY A 171 -15.72 9.75 0.75
N LYS A 172 -15.73 11.07 0.67
CA LYS A 172 -14.65 11.87 0.06
C LYS A 172 -13.36 11.82 0.87
N HIS A 173 -12.24 11.96 0.19
CA HIS A 173 -10.91 12.05 0.77
C HIS A 173 -10.22 13.36 0.35
N SER A 174 -9.70 14.11 1.33
CA SER A 174 -9.15 15.46 1.10
C SER A 174 -7.96 15.51 0.14
N TRP A 175 -7.25 14.38 -0.06
CA TRP A 175 -6.09 14.33 -0.93
C TRP A 175 -6.40 13.85 -2.36
N TYR A 176 -7.52 13.12 -2.57
CA TYR A 176 -7.72 12.35 -3.80
C TYR A 176 -9.11 12.49 -4.42
N SER A 177 -10.01 13.28 -3.79
CA SER A 177 -11.38 13.48 -4.29
C SER A 177 -11.56 14.84 -4.93
#